data_d756fc5e794de455d394e59d9d353005
#
_entry.id   d756fc5e794de455d394e59d9d353005
#
_cell.length_a   1.000
_cell.length_b   1.000
_cell.length_c   1.000
_cell.angle_alpha   90.00
_cell.angle_beta   90.00
_cell.angle_gamma   90.00
#
_symmetry.space_group_name_H-M   'P 1'
#
loop_
_entity.id
_entity.type
_entity.pdbx_description
1 polymer ?
#
loop_
_entity_poly.entity_id
_entity_poly.type
_entity_poly.pdbx_seq_one_letter_code
_entity_poly.pdbx_strand_id
1 'polypeptide(L)'
;MFKKIFILGALITAASFVSGQETRLSAPDAVQRQDAEFVSDYITPTRIILSKGGVTGTKNLLRPYVGQVSTNEPDVCVFKNGKDGVSSVLLDFGKEIHGGIQIVRAMSGDKAAARFRICFGESVSEALSSVDEAGTTATNEHSVRDFEISVPWLGSVEHGNTGFRFVRLDLLGEDTEALIVTIRAIARYRDIPYVGQFRCSDERLNQIWQTGAYTVHLNMQDYLWDGIKRDRLVWIGDMHPEVMAVNTVFGNHKVVRKSLDYVRESTPATVWMNGICSYSLWWIIIHHHLYEYYGDLDSLREQQPYLTDLLHTVMSNFDGSKENYKDGRFIDWPTSERPAAIHAGLQALSVRAMEAGADMAGWLGDGSLKEECAAAARKLREHRPEVAASKQSAALLFLEDMADADQARDVILAGGANGFSSFMGYYMLEALAKSGNYDEAMKMISDYWGAMLDLGATTFWEDFDYTKAAGAGRIDEVVPDGKYDIHADGGAYCYVGLRHSFCHGWASGPTIWLSSHVLGIEPAEPGFKKVRINPHLGSLEWAEGSYPTPYGPITVSHRRAADGSVKSQIKLPK
;
A
#
# COMPACT_ATOMS: atom_id res chain seq x y z
N MET A 1 24.81 11.18 -75.47
CA MET A 1 24.49 12.27 -74.57
C MET A 1 23.26 11.88 -73.71
N PHE A 2 23.31 10.74 -72.97
CA PHE A 2 22.27 10.31 -72.05
C PHE A 2 22.86 9.26 -71.09
N LYS A 3 23.60 9.70 -70.08
CA LYS A 3 24.06 8.86 -68.96
C LYS A 3 24.48 9.71 -67.76
N LYS A 4 23.59 10.52 -67.25
CA LYS A 4 23.89 11.26 -65.97
C LYS A 4 22.66 11.63 -65.12
N ILE A 5 21.56 10.91 -65.19
CA ILE A 5 20.37 11.26 -64.40
C ILE A 5 19.95 10.14 -63.38
N PHE A 6 20.61 8.97 -63.35
CA PHE A 6 20.18 7.84 -62.51
C PHE A 6 20.96 7.64 -61.23
N ILE A 7 21.86 8.55 -60.87
CA ILE A 7 22.68 8.39 -59.64
C ILE A 7 22.21 9.29 -58.47
N LEU A 8 21.31 10.25 -58.71
CA LEU A 8 20.85 11.17 -57.67
C LEU A 8 19.61 10.67 -56.88
N GLY A 9 18.88 9.69 -57.41
CA GLY A 9 17.68 9.15 -56.76
C GLY A 9 17.94 8.07 -55.71
N ALA A 10 19.10 7.42 -55.74
CA ALA A 10 19.43 6.33 -54.82
C ALA A 10 20.08 6.79 -53.51
N LEU A 11 20.61 8.01 -53.47
CA LEU A 11 21.23 8.55 -52.27
C LEU A 11 20.24 9.21 -51.30
N ILE A 12 19.05 9.62 -51.76
CA ILE A 12 18.06 10.28 -50.92
C ILE A 12 17.24 9.24 -50.13
N THR A 13 17.08 8.03 -50.64
CA THR A 13 16.37 6.95 -49.95
C THR A 13 17.22 6.27 -48.89
N ALA A 14 18.53 6.33 -48.97
CA ALA A 14 19.42 5.78 -47.94
C ALA A 14 19.54 6.68 -46.70
N ALA A 15 19.44 8.01 -46.87
CA ALA A 15 19.52 8.95 -45.74
C ALA A 15 18.27 8.95 -44.86
N SER A 16 17.10 8.69 -45.41
CA SER A 16 15.85 8.61 -44.63
C SER A 16 15.71 7.31 -43.84
N PHE A 17 16.41 6.26 -44.22
CA PHE A 17 16.41 4.99 -43.50
C PHE A 17 17.35 5.02 -42.29
N VAL A 18 18.43 5.80 -42.35
CA VAL A 18 19.38 5.94 -41.24
C VAL A 18 18.78 6.82 -40.12
N SER A 19 18.03 7.87 -40.48
CA SER A 19 17.39 8.72 -39.46
C SER A 19 16.25 8.00 -38.72
N GLY A 20 15.56 7.06 -39.35
CA GLY A 20 14.53 6.26 -38.72
C GLY A 20 15.09 5.18 -37.77
N GLN A 21 16.32 4.73 -38.00
CA GLN A 21 17.01 3.81 -37.09
C GLN A 21 17.65 4.52 -35.90
N GLU A 22 18.16 5.71 -36.06
CA GLU A 22 18.68 6.51 -34.94
C GLU A 22 17.58 6.91 -33.95
N THR A 23 16.38 7.19 -34.45
CA THR A 23 15.22 7.48 -33.60
C THR A 23 14.72 6.24 -32.83
N ARG A 24 14.99 5.03 -33.36
CA ARG A 24 14.70 3.78 -32.66
C ARG A 24 15.79 3.36 -31.66
N LEU A 25 17.03 3.76 -31.88
CA LEU A 25 18.14 3.49 -30.97
C LEU A 25 18.18 4.43 -29.76
N SER A 26 17.49 5.56 -29.81
CA SER A 26 17.28 6.41 -28.64
C SER A 26 16.11 5.94 -27.75
N ALA A 27 15.35 4.93 -28.16
CA ALA A 27 14.36 4.28 -27.30
C ALA A 27 14.95 3.54 -26.09
N PRO A 28 16.21 3.05 -26.07
CA PRO A 28 16.84 2.54 -24.86
C PRO A 28 17.06 3.57 -23.76
N ASP A 29 17.04 4.86 -24.05
CA ASP A 29 17.08 5.89 -23.01
C ASP A 29 15.86 5.84 -22.10
N ALA A 30 14.76 5.24 -22.52
CA ALA A 30 13.64 4.94 -21.66
C ALA A 30 13.96 3.82 -20.63
N VAL A 31 14.89 2.93 -20.93
CA VAL A 31 15.38 1.88 -20.02
C VAL A 31 16.31 2.48 -18.96
N GLN A 32 17.03 3.55 -19.28
CA GLN A 32 17.88 4.28 -18.32
C GLN A 32 17.07 5.10 -17.30
N ARG A 33 15.75 5.22 -17.48
CA ARG A 33 14.85 5.83 -16.50
C ARG A 33 14.37 4.89 -15.41
N GLN A 34 14.84 3.65 -15.37
CA GLN A 34 14.65 2.83 -14.19
C GLN A 34 15.34 3.51 -13.02
N ASP A 35 14.55 3.81 -11.99
CA ASP A 35 15.09 4.29 -10.74
C ASP A 35 16.12 3.28 -10.24
N ALA A 36 17.37 3.73 -10.00
CA ALA A 36 18.48 2.86 -9.61
C ALA A 36 18.22 2.10 -8.28
N GLU A 37 17.19 2.49 -7.53
CA GLU A 37 16.78 1.81 -6.32
C GLU A 37 15.98 0.52 -6.57
N PHE A 38 15.42 0.33 -7.78
CA PHE A 38 14.68 -0.90 -8.07
C PHE A 38 15.60 -2.08 -8.33
N VAL A 39 15.31 -3.16 -7.63
CA VAL A 39 15.91 -4.47 -7.85
C VAL A 39 14.83 -5.51 -8.17
N SER A 40 15.27 -6.62 -8.75
CA SER A 40 14.42 -7.77 -9.02
C SER A 40 15.07 -9.03 -8.47
N ASP A 41 14.43 -9.64 -7.49
CA ASP A 41 14.86 -10.90 -6.91
C ASP A 41 14.04 -12.07 -7.45
N TYR A 42 14.70 -13.20 -7.69
CA TYR A 42 14.04 -14.43 -8.11
C TYR A 42 13.76 -15.31 -6.89
N ILE A 43 12.49 -15.45 -6.53
CA ILE A 43 12.05 -16.16 -5.33
C ILE A 43 11.51 -17.54 -5.71
N THR A 44 12.08 -18.59 -5.11
CA THR A 44 11.58 -19.96 -5.22
C THR A 44 10.28 -20.13 -4.41
N PRO A 45 9.26 -20.86 -4.90
CA PRO A 45 8.08 -21.16 -4.11
C PRO A 45 8.44 -21.88 -2.80
N THR A 46 7.71 -21.57 -1.75
CA THR A 46 7.92 -22.18 -0.43
C THR A 46 7.07 -23.43 -0.23
N ARG A 47 5.94 -23.53 -0.98
CA ARG A 47 4.95 -24.59 -0.78
C ARG A 47 4.17 -24.87 -2.07
N ILE A 48 3.79 -26.13 -2.25
CA ILE A 48 2.78 -26.55 -3.22
C ILE A 48 1.45 -26.64 -2.49
N ILE A 49 0.46 -25.84 -2.87
CA ILE A 49 -0.88 -25.87 -2.28
C ILE A 49 -1.68 -26.99 -2.91
N LEU A 50 -1.60 -27.11 -4.25
CA LEU A 50 -2.40 -28.05 -5.02
C LEU A 50 -1.61 -28.56 -6.21
N SER A 51 -1.81 -29.84 -6.54
CA SER A 51 -1.35 -30.46 -7.78
C SER A 51 -2.45 -31.37 -8.31
N LYS A 52 -2.83 -31.20 -9.58
CA LYS A 52 -3.90 -31.98 -10.25
C LYS A 52 -3.43 -32.48 -11.61
N GLY A 53 -4.15 -33.49 -12.14
CA GLY A 53 -3.86 -34.09 -13.43
C GLY A 53 -2.55 -34.88 -13.45
N GLY A 54 -1.92 -34.98 -14.60
CA GLY A 54 -0.67 -35.72 -14.80
C GLY A 54 0.58 -34.96 -14.39
N VAL A 55 0.59 -34.31 -13.20
CA VAL A 55 1.77 -33.62 -12.71
C VAL A 55 2.60 -34.51 -11.80
N THR A 56 3.91 -34.63 -12.08
CA THR A 56 4.86 -35.37 -11.25
C THR A 56 6.12 -34.57 -10.97
N GLY A 57 6.85 -34.91 -9.91
CA GLY A 57 8.09 -34.21 -9.56
C GLY A 57 7.92 -32.79 -9.02
N THR A 58 6.74 -32.42 -8.49
CA THR A 58 6.42 -31.09 -7.98
C THR A 58 7.42 -30.57 -6.93
N LYS A 59 8.00 -31.47 -6.13
CA LYS A 59 9.02 -31.11 -5.12
C LYS A 59 10.26 -30.44 -5.72
N ASN A 60 10.54 -30.67 -7.00
CA ASN A 60 11.65 -30.05 -7.69
C ASN A 60 11.46 -28.53 -7.87
N LEU A 61 10.21 -28.08 -7.94
CA LEU A 61 9.87 -26.64 -8.00
C LEU A 61 10.22 -25.88 -6.70
N LEU A 62 10.39 -26.58 -5.58
CA LEU A 62 10.73 -25.99 -4.28
C LEU A 62 12.24 -25.89 -4.05
N ARG A 63 13.05 -26.28 -5.04
CA ARG A 63 14.51 -26.21 -4.94
C ARG A 63 15.03 -24.89 -5.50
N PRO A 64 15.99 -24.25 -4.85
CA PRO A 64 16.68 -23.10 -5.42
C PRO A 64 17.29 -23.44 -6.79
N TYR A 65 17.14 -22.55 -7.74
CA TYR A 65 17.65 -22.71 -9.09
C TYR A 65 18.64 -21.60 -9.43
N VAL A 66 19.78 -21.97 -10.02
CA VAL A 66 20.88 -21.03 -10.31
C VAL A 66 20.82 -20.36 -11.69
N GLY A 67 19.80 -20.66 -12.48
CA GLY A 67 19.54 -19.97 -13.76
C GLY A 67 20.12 -20.63 -15.01
N GLN A 68 20.94 -21.66 -14.89
CA GLN A 68 21.54 -22.32 -16.05
C GLN A 68 20.86 -23.66 -16.34
N VAL A 69 20.20 -23.78 -17.49
CA VAL A 69 19.61 -25.04 -17.96
C VAL A 69 20.68 -25.95 -18.55
N SER A 70 20.61 -27.22 -18.20
CA SER A 70 21.40 -28.29 -18.81
C SER A 70 20.59 -29.01 -19.89
N THR A 71 21.25 -29.59 -20.88
CA THR A 71 20.59 -30.46 -21.87
C THR A 71 20.11 -31.79 -21.27
N ASN A 72 20.55 -32.12 -20.05
CA ASN A 72 20.19 -33.32 -19.33
C ASN A 72 19.81 -32.96 -17.88
N GLU A 73 18.65 -32.34 -17.71
CA GLU A 73 18.13 -31.95 -16.39
C GLU A 73 17.44 -33.15 -15.72
N PRO A 74 18.02 -33.69 -14.62
CA PRO A 74 17.47 -34.85 -13.96
C PRO A 74 16.25 -34.53 -13.07
N ASP A 75 16.19 -33.30 -12.54
CA ASP A 75 15.25 -32.88 -11.50
C ASP A 75 14.22 -31.90 -12.05
N VAL A 76 13.28 -32.39 -12.87
CA VAL A 76 12.22 -31.58 -13.47
C VAL A 76 10.85 -31.89 -12.83
N CYS A 77 9.96 -30.91 -12.90
CA CYS A 77 8.53 -31.12 -12.72
C CYS A 77 7.91 -31.39 -14.09
N VAL A 78 7.24 -32.54 -14.24
CA VAL A 78 6.59 -32.94 -15.49
C VAL A 78 5.12 -32.57 -15.41
N PHE A 79 4.65 -31.79 -16.37
CA PHE A 79 3.24 -31.57 -16.64
C PHE A 79 2.86 -32.38 -17.86
N LYS A 80 1.81 -33.22 -17.77
CA LYS A 80 1.37 -34.04 -18.87
C LYS A 80 -0.15 -34.13 -18.89
N ASN A 81 -0.76 -33.54 -19.91
CA ASN A 81 -2.19 -33.67 -20.15
C ASN A 81 -2.51 -35.00 -20.79
N GLY A 82 -3.65 -35.56 -20.44
CA GLY A 82 -4.12 -36.82 -20.94
C GLY A 82 -5.48 -37.16 -20.34
N LYS A 83 -5.74 -38.45 -20.09
CA LYS A 83 -7.01 -38.92 -19.55
C LYS A 83 -7.36 -38.37 -18.16
N ASP A 84 -6.37 -37.98 -17.40
CA ASP A 84 -6.51 -37.40 -16.04
C ASP A 84 -6.86 -35.91 -16.03
N GLY A 85 -7.09 -35.35 -17.21
CA GLY A 85 -7.46 -33.93 -17.39
C GLY A 85 -6.28 -32.99 -17.50
N VAL A 86 -6.53 -31.72 -17.17
CA VAL A 86 -5.54 -30.63 -17.23
C VAL A 86 -4.55 -30.74 -16.07
N SER A 87 -3.27 -30.77 -16.41
CA SER A 87 -2.17 -30.70 -15.43
C SER A 87 -2.07 -29.31 -14.85
N SER A 88 -2.22 -29.19 -13.54
CA SER A 88 -2.26 -27.92 -12.83
C SER A 88 -1.47 -27.98 -11.53
N VAL A 89 -0.77 -26.86 -11.22
CA VAL A 89 -0.07 -26.67 -9.94
C VAL A 89 -0.41 -25.29 -9.38
N LEU A 90 -0.67 -25.20 -8.09
CA LEU A 90 -0.81 -23.94 -7.33
C LEU A 90 0.35 -23.80 -6.36
N LEU A 91 1.10 -22.73 -6.52
CA LEU A 91 2.32 -22.41 -5.77
C LEU A 91 2.06 -21.28 -4.77
N ASP A 92 2.67 -21.37 -3.59
CA ASP A 92 2.75 -20.31 -2.60
C ASP A 92 4.21 -19.80 -2.51
N PHE A 93 4.42 -18.51 -2.68
CA PHE A 93 5.74 -17.86 -2.55
C PHE A 93 6.05 -17.38 -1.13
N GLY A 94 5.16 -17.65 -0.18
CA GLY A 94 5.35 -17.42 1.26
C GLY A 94 4.97 -16.02 1.74
N LYS A 95 5.03 -15.03 0.88
CA LYS A 95 4.62 -13.64 1.17
C LYS A 95 4.13 -12.94 -0.08
N GLU A 96 3.40 -11.86 0.14
CA GLU A 96 2.96 -10.96 -0.94
C GLU A 96 4.16 -10.37 -1.68
N ILE A 97 4.06 -10.22 -3.00
CA ILE A 97 5.11 -9.78 -3.91
C ILE A 97 4.49 -8.85 -4.95
N HIS A 98 5.21 -7.81 -5.37
CA HIS A 98 4.90 -7.09 -6.60
C HIS A 98 5.86 -7.53 -7.71
N GLY A 99 5.32 -7.92 -8.87
CA GLY A 99 6.12 -8.30 -10.04
C GLY A 99 5.47 -9.38 -10.90
N GLY A 100 6.22 -10.41 -11.25
CA GLY A 100 5.78 -11.46 -12.15
C GLY A 100 6.38 -12.81 -11.82
N ILE A 101 6.38 -13.72 -12.82
CA ILE A 101 7.02 -15.03 -12.70
C ILE A 101 7.97 -15.29 -13.85
N GLN A 102 8.96 -16.14 -13.57
CA GLN A 102 9.80 -16.77 -14.57
C GLN A 102 9.50 -18.27 -14.60
N ILE A 103 9.31 -18.81 -15.80
CA ILE A 103 9.18 -20.26 -16.05
C ILE A 103 10.37 -20.71 -16.90
N VAL A 104 11.07 -21.74 -16.45
CA VAL A 104 12.20 -22.33 -17.17
C VAL A 104 11.85 -23.75 -17.57
N ARG A 105 11.89 -24.04 -18.88
CA ARG A 105 11.57 -25.32 -19.46
C ARG A 105 12.82 -26.05 -19.91
N ALA A 106 12.91 -27.33 -19.54
CA ALA A 106 13.94 -28.25 -20.01
C ALA A 106 13.67 -28.75 -21.43
N MET A 107 14.64 -29.48 -21.97
CA MET A 107 14.50 -30.21 -23.23
C MET A 107 13.48 -31.35 -23.07
N SER A 108 12.53 -31.43 -24.00
CA SER A 108 11.55 -32.53 -24.12
C SER A 108 11.57 -33.09 -25.53
N GLY A 109 10.92 -34.23 -25.74
CA GLY A 109 10.78 -34.83 -27.08
C GLY A 109 10.00 -33.93 -28.05
N ASP A 110 8.99 -33.25 -27.55
CA ASP A 110 8.25 -32.21 -28.31
C ASP A 110 8.96 -30.87 -28.27
N LYS A 111 9.29 -30.37 -29.45
CA LYS A 111 9.97 -29.06 -29.63
C LYS A 111 8.98 -27.89 -29.77
N ALA A 112 7.69 -28.15 -29.82
CA ALA A 112 6.69 -27.08 -29.81
C ALA A 112 6.72 -26.29 -28.51
N ALA A 113 6.33 -25.02 -28.55
CA ALA A 113 6.18 -24.23 -27.33
C ALA A 113 5.05 -24.80 -26.47
N ALA A 114 5.28 -24.94 -25.19
CA ALA A 114 4.25 -25.35 -24.25
C ALA A 114 3.42 -24.14 -23.85
N ARG A 115 2.10 -24.23 -23.98
CA ARG A 115 1.18 -23.18 -23.58
C ARG A 115 0.70 -23.41 -22.17
N PHE A 116 0.73 -22.35 -21.36
CA PHE A 116 0.20 -22.35 -20.00
C PHE A 116 -0.79 -21.22 -19.81
N ARG A 117 -1.88 -21.50 -19.09
CA ARG A 117 -2.68 -20.48 -18.43
C ARG A 117 -2.07 -20.23 -17.06
N ILE A 118 -1.93 -18.94 -16.70
CA ILE A 118 -1.35 -18.50 -15.44
C ILE A 118 -2.34 -17.60 -14.74
N CYS A 119 -2.66 -17.93 -13.49
CA CYS A 119 -3.51 -17.09 -12.63
C CYS A 119 -2.73 -16.66 -11.40
N PHE A 120 -2.60 -15.37 -11.20
CA PHE A 120 -2.06 -14.76 -9.99
C PHE A 120 -3.16 -14.57 -8.95
N GLY A 121 -2.81 -14.64 -7.67
CA GLY A 121 -3.72 -14.35 -6.58
C GLY A 121 -3.01 -13.83 -5.33
N GLU A 122 -3.64 -12.90 -4.63
CA GLU A 122 -3.28 -12.51 -3.26
C GLU A 122 -3.83 -13.52 -2.24
N SER A 123 -4.74 -14.39 -2.68
CA SER A 123 -5.25 -15.54 -1.91
C SER A 123 -5.27 -16.80 -2.77
N VAL A 124 -5.39 -17.95 -2.10
CA VAL A 124 -5.58 -19.25 -2.77
C VAL A 124 -6.87 -19.27 -3.58
N SER A 125 -7.96 -18.71 -3.05
CA SER A 125 -9.24 -18.64 -3.76
C SER A 125 -9.16 -17.77 -5.01
N GLU A 126 -8.46 -16.64 -4.97
CA GLU A 126 -8.24 -15.82 -6.16
C GLU A 126 -7.42 -16.58 -7.23
N ALA A 127 -6.33 -17.21 -6.85
CA ALA A 127 -5.51 -17.97 -7.79
C ALA A 127 -6.24 -19.20 -8.37
N LEU A 128 -7.22 -19.76 -7.65
CA LEU A 128 -8.05 -20.88 -8.13
C LEU A 128 -9.20 -20.43 -9.03
N SER A 129 -9.62 -19.16 -8.95
CA SER A 129 -10.70 -18.62 -9.76
C SER A 129 -10.20 -18.14 -11.12
N SER A 130 -11.11 -17.93 -12.07
CA SER A 130 -10.87 -17.00 -13.17
C SER A 130 -11.55 -15.67 -12.86
N VAL A 131 -10.95 -14.59 -13.35
CA VAL A 131 -11.46 -13.23 -13.12
C VAL A 131 -12.90 -13.09 -13.61
N ASP A 132 -13.21 -13.67 -14.78
CA ASP A 132 -14.54 -13.59 -15.39
C ASP A 132 -15.59 -14.46 -14.66
N GLU A 133 -15.17 -15.63 -14.16
CA GLU A 133 -16.06 -16.59 -13.48
C GLU A 133 -16.41 -16.13 -12.05
N ALA A 134 -15.52 -15.40 -11.41
CA ALA A 134 -15.74 -14.89 -10.05
C ALA A 134 -16.69 -13.69 -9.98
N GLY A 135 -17.26 -13.24 -11.11
CA GLY A 135 -18.09 -12.02 -11.16
C GLY A 135 -17.32 -10.75 -10.82
N THR A 136 -16.00 -10.82 -10.78
CA THR A 136 -15.15 -9.66 -10.55
C THR A 136 -15.12 -8.82 -11.79
N THR A 137 -15.53 -7.60 -11.70
CA THR A 137 -15.13 -6.60 -12.67
C THR A 137 -13.65 -6.32 -12.44
N ALA A 138 -12.78 -7.06 -13.12
CA ALA A 138 -11.36 -6.73 -13.19
C ALA A 138 -11.23 -5.28 -13.62
N THR A 139 -10.48 -4.53 -12.90
CA THR A 139 -10.75 -3.13 -12.84
C THR A 139 -9.88 -2.30 -13.71
N ASN A 140 -8.72 -2.76 -14.06
CA ASN A 140 -7.87 -2.06 -15.03
C ASN A 140 -6.84 -3.01 -15.64
N GLU A 141 -6.29 -2.60 -16.78
CA GLU A 141 -5.28 -3.34 -17.54
C GLU A 141 -3.94 -3.48 -16.79
N HIS A 142 -3.76 -2.76 -15.68
CA HIS A 142 -2.55 -2.82 -14.88
C HIS A 142 -2.47 -4.11 -14.06
N SER A 143 -3.60 -4.77 -13.79
CA SER A 143 -3.69 -5.97 -12.96
C SER A 143 -3.80 -7.23 -13.81
N VAL A 144 -2.79 -7.55 -14.60
CA VAL A 144 -2.78 -8.79 -15.38
C VAL A 144 -2.68 -9.98 -14.44
N ARG A 145 -3.78 -10.68 -14.24
CA ARG A 145 -3.91 -11.75 -13.25
C ARG A 145 -4.27 -13.13 -13.83
N ASP A 146 -4.81 -13.18 -15.03
CA ASP A 146 -5.22 -14.40 -15.71
C ASP A 146 -4.90 -14.26 -17.20
N PHE A 147 -3.99 -15.08 -17.72
CA PHE A 147 -3.51 -14.94 -19.08
C PHE A 147 -2.85 -16.23 -19.57
N GLU A 148 -2.70 -16.36 -20.89
CA GLU A 148 -2.00 -17.45 -21.54
C GLU A 148 -0.61 -17.02 -22.01
N ILE A 149 0.37 -17.90 -21.83
CA ILE A 149 1.73 -17.72 -22.34
C ILE A 149 2.22 -18.96 -23.07
N SER A 150 3.23 -18.76 -23.92
CA SER A 150 3.97 -19.82 -24.58
C SER A 150 5.39 -19.89 -24.05
N VAL A 151 5.76 -21.02 -23.46
CA VAL A 151 7.11 -21.28 -22.95
C VAL A 151 7.90 -22.01 -24.02
N PRO A 152 8.99 -21.42 -24.56
CA PRO A 152 9.78 -22.01 -25.63
C PRO A 152 10.44 -23.31 -25.18
N TRP A 153 10.70 -24.19 -26.15
CA TRP A 153 11.46 -25.40 -25.92
C TRP A 153 12.90 -25.07 -25.50
N LEU A 154 13.40 -25.69 -24.44
CA LEU A 154 14.71 -25.42 -23.84
C LEU A 154 14.94 -23.92 -23.65
N GLY A 155 14.06 -23.27 -22.92
CA GLY A 155 14.10 -21.83 -22.76
C GLY A 155 13.38 -21.34 -21.52
N SER A 156 13.34 -20.04 -21.37
CA SER A 156 12.63 -19.36 -20.29
C SER A 156 11.74 -18.24 -20.80
N VAL A 157 10.75 -17.92 -20.01
CA VAL A 157 9.87 -16.76 -20.23
C VAL A 157 9.63 -16.07 -18.90
N GLU A 158 9.57 -14.75 -18.93
CA GLU A 158 9.18 -13.92 -17.80
C GLU A 158 7.91 -13.18 -18.16
N HIS A 159 6.96 -13.16 -17.24
CA HIS A 159 5.69 -12.50 -17.47
C HIS A 159 5.00 -12.10 -16.16
N GLY A 160 4.20 -11.02 -16.24
CA GLY A 160 3.43 -10.47 -15.14
C GLY A 160 4.00 -9.17 -14.63
N ASN A 161 3.13 -8.38 -14.04
CA ASN A 161 3.43 -7.12 -13.36
C ASN A 161 2.24 -6.79 -12.45
N THR A 162 2.09 -7.52 -11.33
CA THR A 162 0.94 -7.40 -10.43
C THR A 162 1.34 -7.75 -8.99
N GLY A 163 0.46 -7.46 -8.03
CA GLY A 163 0.56 -7.96 -6.66
C GLY A 163 0.06 -9.40 -6.59
N PHE A 164 0.80 -10.27 -5.91
CA PHE A 164 0.42 -11.67 -5.70
C PHE A 164 1.26 -12.35 -4.62
N ARG A 165 0.72 -13.42 -4.07
CA ARG A 165 1.45 -14.41 -3.26
C ARG A 165 1.36 -15.79 -3.88
N PHE A 166 0.28 -16.08 -4.60
CA PHE A 166 -0.03 -17.39 -5.15
C PHE A 166 -0.06 -17.34 -6.67
N VAL A 167 0.38 -18.44 -7.30
CA VAL A 167 0.31 -18.57 -8.76
C VAL A 167 -0.16 -19.98 -9.11
N ARG A 168 -1.24 -20.06 -9.89
CA ARG A 168 -1.67 -21.30 -10.54
C ARG A 168 -1.17 -21.34 -11.97
N LEU A 169 -0.67 -22.52 -12.37
CA LEU A 169 -0.28 -22.82 -13.74
C LEU A 169 -1.06 -24.04 -14.22
N ASP A 170 -1.74 -23.91 -15.34
CA ASP A 170 -2.47 -24.97 -16.03
C ASP A 170 -1.81 -25.20 -17.38
N LEU A 171 -1.36 -26.43 -17.69
CA LEU A 171 -0.85 -26.78 -19.01
C LEU A 171 -2.02 -26.86 -19.99
N LEU A 172 -1.90 -26.19 -21.13
CA LEU A 172 -2.94 -26.16 -22.17
C LEU A 172 -2.62 -27.13 -23.32
N GLY A 173 -3.67 -27.60 -23.97
CA GLY A 173 -3.60 -28.53 -25.10
C GLY A 173 -3.81 -29.99 -24.69
N GLU A 174 -4.39 -30.80 -25.60
CA GLU A 174 -4.56 -32.22 -25.45
C GLU A 174 -3.24 -32.97 -25.71
N ASP A 175 -2.98 -34.03 -25.00
CA ASP A 175 -1.77 -34.88 -25.15
C ASP A 175 -0.44 -34.12 -25.13
N THR A 176 -0.41 -32.99 -24.43
CA THR A 176 0.78 -32.12 -24.29
C THR A 176 1.61 -32.51 -23.08
N GLU A 177 2.93 -32.34 -23.21
CA GLU A 177 3.90 -32.54 -22.13
C GLU A 177 4.87 -31.37 -22.02
N ALA A 178 5.16 -30.95 -20.81
CA ALA A 178 6.18 -29.93 -20.53
C ALA A 178 7.03 -30.33 -19.31
N LEU A 179 8.35 -30.27 -19.48
CA LEU A 179 9.34 -30.53 -18.43
C LEU A 179 9.80 -29.18 -17.87
N ILE A 180 9.37 -28.85 -16.68
CA ILE A 180 9.65 -27.57 -16.04
C ILE A 180 10.78 -27.74 -15.02
N VAL A 181 11.86 -26.97 -15.21
CA VAL A 181 13.02 -26.96 -14.31
C VAL A 181 12.70 -26.17 -13.06
N THR A 182 12.16 -24.97 -13.23
CA THR A 182 11.78 -24.08 -12.14
C THR A 182 10.66 -23.12 -12.54
N ILE A 183 9.91 -22.71 -11.54
CA ILE A 183 8.98 -21.59 -11.58
C ILE A 183 9.35 -20.66 -10.42
N ARG A 184 9.78 -19.44 -10.70
CA ARG A 184 10.20 -18.47 -9.70
C ARG A 184 9.35 -17.21 -9.78
N ALA A 185 9.03 -16.59 -8.65
CA ALA A 185 8.53 -15.23 -8.66
C ALA A 185 9.67 -14.27 -8.95
N ILE A 186 9.35 -13.19 -9.65
CA ILE A 186 10.21 -12.02 -9.86
C ILE A 186 9.67 -10.94 -8.96
N ALA A 187 10.32 -10.71 -7.82
CA ALA A 187 9.93 -9.68 -6.87
C ALA A 187 10.63 -8.37 -7.22
N ARG A 188 9.86 -7.37 -7.65
CA ARG A 188 10.36 -6.03 -7.96
C ARG A 188 10.03 -5.08 -6.80
N TYR A 189 11.06 -4.52 -6.19
CA TYR A 189 10.93 -3.59 -5.05
C TYR A 189 12.10 -2.60 -5.00
N ARG A 190 11.99 -1.57 -4.16
CA ARG A 190 13.11 -0.66 -3.89
C ARG A 190 14.04 -1.29 -2.87
N ASP A 191 15.33 -1.41 -3.19
CA ASP A 191 16.37 -1.86 -2.25
C ASP A 191 16.81 -0.70 -1.36
N ILE A 192 16.00 -0.38 -0.37
CA ILE A 192 16.22 0.71 0.58
C ILE A 192 16.19 0.19 2.01
N PRO A 193 17.05 0.72 2.91
CA PRO A 193 17.12 0.23 4.28
C PRO A 193 15.92 0.66 5.12
N TYR A 194 15.45 -0.22 5.99
CA TYR A 194 14.53 0.12 7.08
C TYR A 194 15.31 0.83 8.18
N VAL A 195 15.31 2.16 8.17
CA VAL A 195 16.00 3.00 9.16
C VAL A 195 15.22 3.05 10.47
N GLY A 196 13.90 3.17 10.37
CA GLY A 196 12.99 3.01 11.48
C GLY A 196 12.85 1.55 11.85
N GLN A 197 12.82 1.25 13.13
CA GLN A 197 12.68 -0.10 13.68
C GLN A 197 11.85 -0.08 14.95
N PHE A 198 11.14 -1.17 15.21
CA PHE A 198 10.34 -1.36 16.40
C PHE A 198 10.40 -2.79 16.88
N ARG A 199 10.61 -2.98 18.17
CA ARG A 199 10.46 -4.25 18.88
C ARG A 199 9.96 -3.99 20.30
N CYS A 200 9.14 -4.90 20.79
CA CYS A 200 8.63 -4.86 22.16
C CYS A 200 8.48 -6.28 22.71
N SER A 201 8.06 -6.38 23.97
CA SER A 201 7.85 -7.66 24.66
C SER A 201 6.66 -8.48 24.14
N ASP A 202 5.83 -7.92 23.26
CA ASP A 202 4.71 -8.60 22.60
C ASP A 202 5.06 -8.91 21.14
N GLU A 203 5.22 -10.20 20.83
CA GLU A 203 5.62 -10.64 19.51
C GLU A 203 4.53 -10.39 18.44
N ARG A 204 3.25 -10.36 18.84
CA ARG A 204 2.16 -10.05 17.93
C ARG A 204 2.23 -8.59 17.44
N LEU A 205 2.53 -7.66 18.32
CA LEU A 205 2.75 -6.25 17.94
C LEU A 205 4.00 -6.07 17.07
N ASN A 206 5.07 -6.86 17.32
CA ASN A 206 6.26 -6.88 16.47
C ASN A 206 5.91 -7.32 15.04
N GLN A 207 5.15 -8.39 14.88
CA GLN A 207 4.71 -8.90 13.58
C GLN A 207 3.81 -7.88 12.87
N ILE A 208 2.88 -7.24 13.61
CA ILE A 208 1.99 -6.21 13.04
C ILE A 208 2.80 -5.03 12.52
N TRP A 209 3.78 -4.53 13.30
CA TRP A 209 4.63 -3.43 12.88
C TRP A 209 5.41 -3.76 11.60
N GLN A 210 6.01 -4.94 11.54
CA GLN A 210 6.78 -5.40 10.38
C GLN A 210 5.90 -5.60 9.15
N THR A 211 4.69 -6.13 9.33
CA THR A 211 3.73 -6.33 8.23
C THR A 211 3.29 -4.99 7.63
N GLY A 212 3.00 -3.98 8.46
CA GLY A 212 2.65 -2.65 7.94
C GLY A 212 3.83 -1.96 7.25
N ALA A 213 5.05 -2.10 7.79
CA ALA A 213 6.26 -1.60 7.14
C ALA A 213 6.51 -2.28 5.78
N TYR A 214 6.28 -3.59 5.68
CA TYR A 214 6.39 -4.33 4.42
C TYR A 214 5.28 -3.96 3.43
N THR A 215 4.05 -3.75 3.92
CA THR A 215 2.91 -3.32 3.09
C THR A 215 3.24 -2.01 2.38
N VAL A 216 3.61 -0.96 3.11
CA VAL A 216 3.92 0.33 2.50
C VAL A 216 5.16 0.26 1.60
N HIS A 217 6.16 -0.58 1.94
CA HIS A 217 7.34 -0.78 1.10
C HIS A 217 6.98 -1.31 -0.30
N LEU A 218 6.08 -2.29 -0.37
CA LEU A 218 5.61 -2.81 -1.67
C LEU A 218 4.86 -1.75 -2.49
N ASN A 219 4.18 -0.81 -1.84
CA ASN A 219 3.46 0.27 -2.51
C ASN A 219 4.36 1.43 -2.98
N MET A 220 5.62 1.48 -2.52
CA MET A 220 6.65 2.44 -2.98
C MET A 220 7.19 2.03 -4.36
N GLN A 221 6.35 2.06 -5.39
CA GLN A 221 6.69 1.74 -6.77
C GLN A 221 7.16 2.99 -7.54
N ASP A 222 6.88 3.12 -8.83
CA ASP A 222 7.24 4.31 -9.61
C ASP A 222 6.64 5.59 -9.01
N TYR A 223 5.51 5.44 -8.37
CA TYR A 223 4.86 6.38 -7.45
C TYR A 223 4.52 5.64 -6.15
N LEU A 224 4.04 6.33 -5.16
CA LEU A 224 3.40 5.74 -3.99
C LEU A 224 1.99 5.36 -4.41
N TRP A 225 1.72 4.06 -4.54
CA TRP A 225 0.45 3.51 -5.00
C TRP A 225 -0.40 3.09 -3.82
N ASP A 226 -1.72 3.18 -3.99
CA ASP A 226 -2.73 2.67 -3.07
C ASP A 226 -2.56 1.17 -2.79
N GLY A 227 -2.36 0.39 -3.83
CA GLY A 227 -2.19 -1.06 -3.80
C GLY A 227 -1.38 -1.59 -4.97
N ILE A 228 -0.85 -2.81 -4.85
CA ILE A 228 0.02 -3.41 -5.87
C ILE A 228 -0.70 -4.37 -6.81
N LYS A 229 -1.90 -4.84 -6.45
CA LYS A 229 -2.70 -5.72 -7.29
C LYS A 229 -3.47 -4.94 -8.35
N ARG A 230 -4.25 -3.97 -7.95
CA ARG A 230 -5.12 -3.17 -8.79
C ARG A 230 -5.07 -1.71 -8.41
N ASP A 231 -5.77 -0.90 -9.16
CA ASP A 231 -5.69 0.53 -9.33
C ASP A 231 -4.26 0.96 -9.61
N ARG A 232 -3.32 0.76 -8.70
CA ARG A 232 -1.90 1.15 -8.83
C ARG A 232 -1.78 2.62 -9.23
N LEU A 233 -2.57 3.43 -8.55
CA LEU A 233 -2.70 4.86 -8.77
C LEU A 233 -2.21 5.63 -7.54
N VAL A 234 -2.08 6.93 -7.72
CA VAL A 234 -1.85 7.86 -6.62
C VAL A 234 -3.20 8.35 -6.13
N TRP A 235 -3.73 7.72 -5.09
CA TRP A 235 -4.93 8.15 -4.40
C TRP A 235 -4.54 9.03 -3.20
N ILE A 236 -4.76 10.34 -3.30
CA ILE A 236 -4.25 11.31 -2.30
C ILE A 236 -4.81 11.08 -0.90
N GLY A 237 -6.06 10.63 -0.77
CA GLY A 237 -6.63 10.31 0.54
C GLY A 237 -5.92 9.17 1.24
N ASP A 238 -5.53 8.15 0.48
CA ASP A 238 -4.78 6.99 0.96
C ASP A 238 -3.38 7.37 1.43
N MET A 239 -2.79 8.37 0.79
CA MET A 239 -1.39 8.75 1.01
C MET A 239 -1.08 9.23 2.42
N HIS A 240 -2.06 9.75 3.21
CA HIS A 240 -1.69 10.28 4.51
C HIS A 240 -1.08 9.21 5.45
N PRO A 241 -1.73 8.06 5.72
CA PRO A 241 -1.09 6.98 6.49
C PRO A 241 0.13 6.39 5.78
N GLU A 242 0.12 6.30 4.45
CA GLU A 242 1.27 5.81 3.68
C GLU A 242 2.50 6.69 3.87
N VAL A 243 2.36 8.00 3.72
CA VAL A 243 3.44 8.98 3.92
C VAL A 243 3.97 8.92 5.34
N MET A 244 3.08 8.83 6.33
CA MET A 244 3.48 8.72 7.73
C MET A 244 4.22 7.40 8.00
N ALA A 245 3.80 6.29 7.38
CA ALA A 245 4.51 5.01 7.47
C ALA A 245 5.87 5.05 6.76
N VAL A 246 5.96 5.68 5.57
CA VAL A 246 7.23 5.91 4.87
C VAL A 246 8.17 6.74 5.74
N ASN A 247 7.69 7.84 6.33
CA ASN A 247 8.46 8.68 7.23
C ASN A 247 8.98 7.90 8.45
N THR A 248 8.14 7.00 8.99
CA THR A 248 8.46 6.18 10.16
C THR A 248 9.52 5.14 9.87
N VAL A 249 9.48 4.50 8.69
CA VAL A 249 10.35 3.35 8.35
C VAL A 249 11.57 3.77 7.54
N PHE A 250 11.40 4.62 6.54
CA PHE A 250 12.44 4.95 5.54
C PHE A 250 12.97 6.38 5.69
N GLY A 251 12.20 7.29 6.29
CA GLY A 251 12.49 8.71 6.33
C GLY A 251 12.03 9.43 5.06
N ASN A 252 12.68 10.57 4.75
CA ASN A 252 12.31 11.41 3.60
C ASN A 252 12.65 10.72 2.27
N HIS A 253 11.68 10.07 1.66
CA HIS A 253 11.89 9.40 0.39
C HIS A 253 11.23 10.17 -0.77
N LYS A 254 11.98 10.34 -1.87
CA LYS A 254 11.58 11.10 -3.08
C LYS A 254 10.26 10.66 -3.71
N VAL A 255 9.85 9.38 -3.53
CA VAL A 255 8.59 8.86 -4.09
C VAL A 255 7.38 9.58 -3.53
N VAL A 256 7.41 10.01 -2.27
CA VAL A 256 6.33 10.77 -1.62
C VAL A 256 6.09 12.09 -2.36
N ARG A 257 7.13 12.91 -2.46
CA ARG A 257 7.03 14.20 -3.15
C ARG A 257 6.65 14.04 -4.62
N LYS A 258 7.28 13.10 -5.32
CA LYS A 258 6.96 12.79 -6.71
C LYS A 258 5.47 12.47 -6.91
N SER A 259 4.85 11.75 -5.97
CA SER A 259 3.44 11.39 -6.04
C SER A 259 2.51 12.57 -5.76
N LEU A 260 2.83 13.38 -4.76
CA LEU A 260 2.08 14.59 -4.43
C LEU A 260 2.12 15.61 -5.57
N ASP A 261 3.30 15.84 -6.15
CA ASP A 261 3.50 16.75 -7.27
C ASP A 261 2.76 16.26 -8.53
N TYR A 262 2.78 14.94 -8.81
CA TYR A 262 2.07 14.36 -9.95
C TYR A 262 0.56 14.67 -9.94
N VAL A 263 -0.10 14.51 -8.78
CA VAL A 263 -1.54 14.81 -8.68
C VAL A 263 -1.79 16.31 -8.69
N ARG A 264 -0.97 17.12 -8.02
CA ARG A 264 -1.05 18.59 -8.09
C ARG A 264 -0.95 19.10 -9.54
N GLU A 265 0.01 18.61 -10.31
CA GLU A 265 0.24 19.04 -11.70
C GLU A 265 -0.90 18.64 -12.66
N SER A 266 -1.59 17.55 -12.36
CA SER A 266 -2.69 17.03 -13.18
C SER A 266 -4.08 17.53 -12.75
N THR A 267 -4.20 18.21 -11.58
CA THR A 267 -5.49 18.62 -11.02
C THR A 267 -5.51 20.12 -10.73
N PRO A 268 -6.33 20.93 -11.40
CA PRO A 268 -6.52 22.33 -11.04
C PRO A 268 -6.99 22.49 -9.58
N ALA A 269 -6.54 23.53 -8.88
CA ALA A 269 -6.90 23.75 -7.48
C ALA A 269 -8.41 23.95 -7.22
N THR A 270 -9.20 24.21 -8.27
CA THR A 270 -10.67 24.32 -8.22
C THR A 270 -11.39 23.00 -8.42
N VAL A 271 -10.67 21.89 -8.61
CA VAL A 271 -11.19 20.54 -8.82
C VAL A 271 -10.70 19.64 -7.68
N TRP A 272 -11.57 18.78 -7.15
CA TRP A 272 -11.19 17.86 -6.09
C TRP A 272 -10.20 16.81 -6.61
N MET A 273 -9.08 16.63 -5.91
CA MET A 273 -8.11 15.59 -6.22
C MET A 273 -8.78 14.22 -6.24
N ASN A 274 -8.50 13.43 -7.27
CA ASN A 274 -9.16 12.14 -7.54
C ASN A 274 -10.72 12.21 -7.55
N GLY A 275 -11.32 13.41 -7.70
CA GLY A 275 -12.77 13.61 -7.66
C GLY A 275 -13.40 13.55 -6.27
N ILE A 276 -12.61 13.55 -5.20
CA ILE A 276 -13.06 13.37 -3.80
C ILE A 276 -12.63 14.57 -2.95
N CYS A 277 -13.59 15.26 -2.32
CA CYS A 277 -13.31 16.49 -1.59
C CYS A 277 -12.36 16.28 -0.39
N SER A 278 -12.51 15.20 0.37
CA SER A 278 -11.60 14.88 1.47
C SER A 278 -10.16 14.64 1.00
N TYR A 279 -9.94 14.20 -0.24
CA TYR A 279 -8.61 13.94 -0.77
C TYR A 279 -7.82 15.24 -0.97
N SER A 280 -8.49 16.32 -1.37
CA SER A 280 -7.86 17.65 -1.38
C SER A 280 -7.55 18.17 0.03
N LEU A 281 -8.38 17.85 1.04
CA LEU A 281 -8.07 18.16 2.44
C LEU A 281 -6.86 17.36 2.94
N TRP A 282 -6.76 16.08 2.59
CA TRP A 282 -5.60 15.25 2.93
C TRP A 282 -4.32 15.75 2.28
N TRP A 283 -4.34 16.25 1.06
CA TRP A 283 -3.16 16.86 0.43
C TRP A 283 -2.60 18.02 1.26
N ILE A 284 -3.47 18.91 1.76
CA ILE A 284 -3.09 20.03 2.64
C ILE A 284 -2.45 19.50 3.93
N ILE A 285 -3.08 18.50 4.56
CA ILE A 285 -2.63 17.91 5.83
C ILE A 285 -1.28 17.18 5.65
N ILE A 286 -1.09 16.47 4.53
CA ILE A 286 0.17 15.79 4.22
C ILE A 286 1.33 16.81 4.12
N HIS A 287 1.15 17.91 3.41
CA HIS A 287 2.20 18.93 3.28
C HIS A 287 2.54 19.61 4.62
N HIS A 288 1.54 19.80 5.48
CA HIS A 288 1.77 20.28 6.85
C HIS A 288 2.67 19.31 7.61
N HIS A 289 2.34 18.02 7.66
CA HIS A 289 3.14 17.00 8.34
C HIS A 289 4.54 16.84 7.74
N LEU A 290 4.68 16.90 6.40
CA LEU A 290 6.01 16.85 5.77
C LEU A 290 6.89 18.00 6.24
N TYR A 291 6.33 19.20 6.41
CA TYR A 291 7.11 20.31 6.97
C TYR A 291 7.42 20.12 8.46
N GLU A 292 6.48 19.64 9.25
CA GLU A 292 6.74 19.30 10.67
C GLU A 292 7.88 18.28 10.81
N TYR A 293 7.91 17.26 9.95
CA TYR A 293 8.95 16.22 10.04
C TYR A 293 10.29 16.63 9.43
N TYR A 294 10.31 17.41 8.35
CA TYR A 294 11.54 17.69 7.62
C TYR A 294 12.01 19.14 7.66
N GLY A 295 11.13 20.09 7.93
CA GLY A 295 11.45 21.51 7.97
C GLY A 295 11.91 22.09 6.63
N ASP A 296 11.57 21.45 5.52
CA ASP A 296 11.96 21.84 4.16
C ASP A 296 11.08 23.00 3.67
N LEU A 297 11.52 24.23 3.99
CA LEU A 297 10.79 25.43 3.62
C LEU A 297 10.81 25.68 2.11
N ASP A 298 11.83 25.27 1.40
CA ASP A 298 11.91 25.47 -0.04
C ASP A 298 10.90 24.57 -0.76
N SER A 299 10.76 23.31 -0.33
CA SER A 299 9.69 22.44 -0.79
C SER A 299 8.30 23.03 -0.51
N LEU A 300 8.09 23.59 0.68
CA LEU A 300 6.80 24.20 1.01
C LEU A 300 6.52 25.45 0.15
N ARG A 301 7.53 26.28 -0.14
CA ARG A 301 7.40 27.43 -1.05
C ARG A 301 7.00 27.05 -2.46
N GLU A 302 7.49 25.92 -2.97
CA GLU A 302 7.10 25.43 -4.29
C GLU A 302 5.61 25.07 -4.36
N GLN A 303 5.01 24.67 -3.23
CA GLN A 303 3.59 24.35 -3.16
C GLN A 303 2.72 25.59 -2.96
N GLN A 304 3.29 26.72 -2.49
CA GLN A 304 2.53 27.89 -2.03
C GLN A 304 1.47 28.39 -3.01
N PRO A 305 1.73 28.59 -4.32
CA PRO A 305 0.70 29.09 -5.22
C PRO A 305 -0.53 28.16 -5.28
N TYR A 306 -0.30 26.86 -5.47
CA TYR A 306 -1.37 25.89 -5.54
C TYR A 306 -2.08 25.71 -4.19
N LEU A 307 -1.34 25.69 -3.09
CA LEU A 307 -1.87 25.61 -1.73
C LEU A 307 -2.81 26.79 -1.42
N THR A 308 -2.41 28.01 -1.79
CA THR A 308 -3.23 29.20 -1.59
C THR A 308 -4.57 29.09 -2.34
N ASP A 309 -4.52 28.74 -3.62
CA ASP A 309 -5.72 28.59 -4.45
C ASP A 309 -6.62 27.46 -3.94
N LEU A 310 -6.04 26.34 -3.50
CA LEU A 310 -6.79 25.22 -2.94
C LEU A 310 -7.46 25.58 -1.61
N LEU A 311 -6.76 26.29 -0.70
CA LEU A 311 -7.34 26.76 0.56
C LEU A 311 -8.53 27.69 0.33
N HIS A 312 -8.44 28.61 -0.64
CA HIS A 312 -9.57 29.46 -1.01
C HIS A 312 -10.72 28.64 -1.62
N THR A 313 -10.43 27.64 -2.44
CA THR A 313 -11.43 26.72 -2.97
C THR A 313 -12.15 25.97 -1.84
N VAL A 314 -11.42 25.44 -0.88
CA VAL A 314 -11.98 24.77 0.30
C VAL A 314 -12.87 25.73 1.10
N MET A 315 -12.38 26.94 1.42
CA MET A 315 -13.15 27.94 2.16
C MET A 315 -14.45 28.38 1.44
N SER A 316 -14.44 28.43 0.10
CA SER A 316 -15.63 28.76 -0.70
C SER A 316 -16.75 27.74 -0.59
N ASN A 317 -16.45 26.53 -0.10
CA ASN A 317 -17.40 25.45 0.14
C ASN A 317 -17.89 25.39 1.60
N PHE A 318 -17.72 26.46 2.38
CA PHE A 318 -18.29 26.55 3.71
C PHE A 318 -19.56 27.40 3.69
N ASP A 319 -20.58 26.96 4.44
CA ASP A 319 -21.82 27.70 4.68
C ASP A 319 -21.88 28.09 6.17
N GLY A 320 -21.41 29.29 6.48
CA GLY A 320 -21.25 29.74 7.85
C GLY A 320 -20.26 28.88 8.63
N SER A 321 -20.76 28.10 9.60
CA SER A 321 -19.94 27.20 10.43
C SER A 321 -19.96 25.74 9.93
N LYS A 322 -20.53 25.46 8.75
CA LYS A 322 -20.70 24.09 8.24
C LYS A 322 -19.91 23.89 6.96
N GLU A 323 -19.32 22.72 6.82
CA GLU A 323 -18.89 22.24 5.52
C GLU A 323 -20.09 22.03 4.60
N ASN A 324 -19.96 22.34 3.33
CA ASN A 324 -21.05 22.26 2.37
C ASN A 324 -20.55 21.79 0.98
N TYR A 325 -19.64 20.82 0.99
CA TYR A 325 -19.16 20.19 -0.25
C TYR A 325 -20.32 19.54 -1.00
N LYS A 326 -20.41 19.79 -2.30
CA LYS A 326 -21.52 19.29 -3.13
C LYS A 326 -21.24 17.91 -3.71
N ASP A 327 -20.00 17.65 -4.08
CA ASP A 327 -19.59 16.46 -4.82
C ASP A 327 -18.41 15.77 -4.13
N GLY A 328 -18.18 14.49 -4.45
CA GLY A 328 -17.02 13.73 -3.98
C GLY A 328 -16.99 13.55 -2.46
N ARG A 329 -18.12 13.44 -1.80
CA ARG A 329 -18.23 13.33 -0.33
C ARG A 329 -17.89 11.93 0.13
N PHE A 330 -16.73 11.76 0.71
CA PHE A 330 -16.24 10.48 1.19
C PHE A 330 -15.24 10.68 2.34
N ILE A 331 -15.26 9.81 3.33
CA ILE A 331 -14.24 9.75 4.39
C ILE A 331 -13.67 8.35 4.56
N ASP A 332 -14.48 7.29 4.42
CA ASP A 332 -14.08 5.91 4.57
C ASP A 332 -15.19 4.97 4.05
N TRP A 333 -14.83 3.77 3.64
CA TRP A 333 -15.77 2.77 3.12
C TRP A 333 -16.90 2.42 4.11
N PRO A 334 -16.65 2.13 5.41
CA PRO A 334 -17.71 1.82 6.36
C PRO A 334 -18.76 2.95 6.54
N THR A 335 -18.46 4.15 6.08
CA THR A 335 -19.34 5.31 6.21
C THR A 335 -19.93 5.77 4.89
N SER A 336 -19.58 5.15 3.77
CA SER A 336 -19.91 5.60 2.40
C SER A 336 -21.42 5.83 2.16
N GLU A 337 -22.29 5.08 2.85
CA GLU A 337 -23.75 5.21 2.78
C GLU A 337 -24.38 5.89 4.01
N ARG A 338 -23.57 6.58 4.83
CA ARG A 338 -23.98 7.20 6.10
C ARG A 338 -23.78 8.72 6.07
N PRO A 339 -24.72 9.50 5.53
CA PRO A 339 -24.57 10.96 5.32
C PRO A 339 -24.19 11.74 6.58
N ALA A 340 -24.71 11.35 7.76
CA ALA A 340 -24.37 11.99 9.03
C ALA A 340 -22.91 11.76 9.42
N ALA A 341 -22.39 10.54 9.20
CA ALA A 341 -21.00 10.20 9.47
C ALA A 341 -20.05 10.91 8.49
N ILE A 342 -20.40 10.93 7.20
CA ILE A 342 -19.64 11.66 6.19
C ILE A 342 -19.57 13.15 6.54
N HIS A 343 -20.72 13.76 6.88
CA HIS A 343 -20.77 15.17 7.29
C HIS A 343 -19.89 15.45 8.51
N ALA A 344 -20.00 14.63 9.54
CA ALA A 344 -19.20 14.79 10.75
C ALA A 344 -17.69 14.67 10.49
N GLY A 345 -17.29 13.67 9.67
CA GLY A 345 -15.89 13.49 9.29
C GLY A 345 -15.35 14.62 8.42
N LEU A 346 -16.10 15.07 7.41
CA LEU A 346 -15.71 16.19 6.56
C LEU A 346 -15.63 17.51 7.32
N GLN A 347 -16.52 17.72 8.29
CA GLN A 347 -16.47 18.88 9.18
C GLN A 347 -15.15 18.92 9.96
N ALA A 348 -14.78 17.81 10.58
CA ALA A 348 -13.52 17.69 11.34
C ALA A 348 -12.30 17.84 10.43
N LEU A 349 -12.26 17.14 9.28
CA LEU A 349 -11.16 17.26 8.33
C LEU A 349 -11.00 18.67 7.78
N SER A 350 -12.11 19.41 7.60
CA SER A 350 -12.05 20.81 7.18
C SER A 350 -11.41 21.71 8.25
N VAL A 351 -11.72 21.47 9.53
CA VAL A 351 -11.05 22.17 10.64
C VAL A 351 -9.55 21.92 10.59
N ARG A 352 -9.15 20.63 10.52
CA ARG A 352 -7.74 20.23 10.47
C ARG A 352 -7.01 20.82 9.27
N ALA A 353 -7.62 20.79 8.08
CA ALA A 353 -7.03 21.37 6.87
C ALA A 353 -6.85 22.89 6.97
N MET A 354 -7.80 23.59 7.60
CA MET A 354 -7.69 25.03 7.81
C MET A 354 -6.62 25.39 8.84
N GLU A 355 -6.44 24.61 9.90
CA GLU A 355 -5.34 24.80 10.85
C GLU A 355 -3.99 24.52 10.22
N ALA A 356 -3.87 23.42 9.49
CA ALA A 356 -2.68 23.10 8.70
C ALA A 356 -2.35 24.23 7.70
N GLY A 357 -3.37 24.78 7.03
CA GLY A 357 -3.23 25.93 6.14
C GLY A 357 -2.74 27.19 6.87
N ALA A 358 -3.27 27.47 8.05
CA ALA A 358 -2.86 28.61 8.87
C ALA A 358 -1.39 28.51 9.32
N ASP A 359 -0.95 27.31 9.75
CA ASP A 359 0.43 27.06 10.14
C ASP A 359 1.38 27.21 8.96
N MET A 360 1.06 26.58 7.82
CA MET A 360 1.87 26.68 6.61
C MET A 360 1.96 28.12 6.08
N ALA A 361 0.85 28.86 6.06
CA ALA A 361 0.87 30.29 5.71
C ALA A 361 1.76 31.08 6.67
N GLY A 362 1.73 30.77 7.97
CA GLY A 362 2.61 31.35 8.96
C GLY A 362 4.09 31.07 8.69
N TRP A 363 4.46 29.85 8.36
CA TRP A 363 5.83 29.45 8.00
C TRP A 363 6.31 30.10 6.70
N LEU A 364 5.39 30.35 5.76
CA LEU A 364 5.66 31.03 4.49
C LEU A 364 5.69 32.55 4.61
N GLY A 365 5.29 33.12 5.76
CA GLY A 365 5.24 34.56 6.00
C GLY A 365 3.99 35.26 5.45
N ASP A 366 2.96 34.49 5.04
CA ASP A 366 1.68 35.05 4.59
C ASP A 366 0.71 35.25 5.75
N GLY A 367 0.77 36.43 6.37
CA GLY A 367 -0.07 36.75 7.52
C GLY A 367 -1.56 36.88 7.21
N SER A 368 -1.94 37.23 5.96
CA SER A 368 -3.34 37.37 5.55
C SER A 368 -3.97 35.98 5.46
N LEU A 369 -3.39 35.11 4.68
CA LEU A 369 -3.87 33.72 4.49
C LEU A 369 -3.90 32.95 5.82
N LYS A 370 -2.88 33.18 6.68
CA LYS A 370 -2.85 32.62 8.03
C LYS A 370 -4.12 32.99 8.82
N GLU A 371 -4.46 34.29 8.87
CA GLU A 371 -5.64 34.73 9.64
C GLU A 371 -6.95 34.26 9.01
N GLU A 372 -7.05 34.23 7.68
CA GLU A 372 -8.22 33.71 6.95
C GLU A 372 -8.47 32.23 7.30
N CYS A 373 -7.45 31.38 7.21
CA CYS A 373 -7.54 29.95 7.56
C CYS A 373 -7.84 29.75 9.05
N ALA A 374 -7.17 30.49 9.94
CA ALA A 374 -7.43 30.41 11.38
C ALA A 374 -8.86 30.85 11.74
N ALA A 375 -9.39 31.88 11.09
CA ALA A 375 -10.76 32.34 11.27
C ALA A 375 -11.78 31.29 10.75
N ALA A 376 -11.50 30.67 9.61
CA ALA A 376 -12.30 29.59 9.06
C ALA A 376 -12.35 28.38 10.01
N ALA A 377 -11.21 27.93 10.53
CA ALA A 377 -11.14 26.83 11.50
C ALA A 377 -11.95 27.14 12.77
N ARG A 378 -11.79 28.34 13.34
CA ARG A 378 -12.58 28.77 14.52
C ARG A 378 -14.08 28.76 14.21
N LYS A 379 -14.47 29.24 13.02
CA LYS A 379 -15.88 29.30 12.61
C LYS A 379 -16.47 27.90 12.42
N LEU A 380 -15.74 26.99 11.77
CA LEU A 380 -16.15 25.60 11.58
C LEU A 380 -16.36 24.86 12.91
N ARG A 381 -15.56 25.17 13.95
CA ARG A 381 -15.71 24.57 15.29
C ARG A 381 -16.98 25.00 16.03
N GLU A 382 -17.70 26.04 15.59
CA GLU A 382 -18.98 26.40 16.18
C GLU A 382 -20.09 25.36 15.89
N HIS A 383 -19.98 24.64 14.77
CA HIS A 383 -20.89 23.56 14.44
C HIS A 383 -20.45 22.25 15.11
N ARG A 384 -21.39 21.56 15.76
CA ARG A 384 -21.15 20.29 16.46
C ARG A 384 -21.95 19.18 15.82
N PRO A 385 -21.38 18.40 14.88
CA PRO A 385 -22.05 17.24 14.31
C PRO A 385 -22.26 16.15 15.35
N GLU A 386 -23.08 15.15 15.00
CA GLU A 386 -23.34 13.98 15.85
C GLU A 386 -22.08 13.11 16.00
N VAL A 387 -21.56 12.97 17.23
CA VAL A 387 -20.36 12.19 17.53
C VAL A 387 -20.59 10.70 17.30
N ALA A 388 -21.77 10.19 17.70
CA ALA A 388 -22.12 8.77 17.60
C ALA A 388 -22.50 8.33 16.18
N ALA A 389 -22.34 9.19 15.15
CA ALA A 389 -22.65 8.84 13.76
C ALA A 389 -21.80 7.67 13.24
N SER A 390 -20.53 7.58 13.64
CA SER A 390 -19.64 6.43 13.41
C SER A 390 -18.40 6.51 14.30
N LYS A 391 -17.65 5.41 14.42
CA LYS A 391 -16.34 5.40 15.10
C LYS A 391 -15.35 6.35 14.40
N GLN A 392 -15.35 6.35 13.05
CA GLN A 392 -14.52 7.18 12.20
C GLN A 392 -14.74 8.67 12.49
N SER A 393 -16.00 9.10 12.45
CA SER A 393 -16.36 10.48 12.71
C SER A 393 -16.14 10.89 14.16
N ALA A 394 -16.39 10.01 15.13
CA ALA A 394 -16.12 10.25 16.54
C ALA A 394 -14.62 10.52 16.78
N ALA A 395 -13.74 9.71 16.15
CA ALA A 395 -12.31 9.89 16.23
C ALA A 395 -11.87 11.23 15.63
N LEU A 396 -12.30 11.54 14.41
CA LEU A 396 -11.93 12.79 13.74
C LEU A 396 -12.44 14.02 14.52
N LEU A 397 -13.68 14.01 14.98
CA LEU A 397 -14.23 15.12 15.78
C LEU A 397 -13.43 15.34 17.09
N PHE A 398 -13.06 14.25 17.77
CA PHE A 398 -12.28 14.37 19.01
C PHE A 398 -10.85 14.84 18.76
N LEU A 399 -10.21 14.40 17.69
CA LEU A 399 -8.88 14.88 17.31
C LEU A 399 -8.84 16.39 17.10
N GLU A 400 -9.96 16.96 16.61
CA GLU A 400 -10.10 18.41 16.35
C GLU A 400 -10.80 19.19 17.50
N ASP A 401 -10.85 18.63 18.70
CA ASP A 401 -11.48 19.25 19.89
C ASP A 401 -12.98 19.59 19.70
N MET A 402 -13.66 18.81 18.86
CA MET A 402 -15.08 18.98 18.54
C MET A 402 -15.99 17.98 19.25
N ALA A 403 -15.44 17.04 20.02
CA ALA A 403 -16.13 16.04 20.82
C ALA A 403 -15.52 15.94 22.21
N ASP A 404 -16.31 15.46 23.17
CA ASP A 404 -15.84 15.12 24.52
C ASP A 404 -15.04 13.81 24.47
N ALA A 405 -13.97 13.73 25.31
CA ALA A 405 -13.05 12.60 25.32
C ALA A 405 -13.74 11.28 25.71
N ASP A 406 -14.57 11.30 26.75
CA ASP A 406 -15.27 10.09 27.21
C ASP A 406 -16.30 9.63 26.19
N GLN A 407 -17.06 10.58 25.59
CA GLN A 407 -18.02 10.26 24.55
C GLN A 407 -17.33 9.66 23.31
N ALA A 408 -16.24 10.24 22.82
CA ALA A 408 -15.51 9.72 21.67
C ALA A 408 -14.92 8.33 21.95
N ARG A 409 -14.25 8.17 23.09
CA ARG A 409 -13.71 6.89 23.55
C ARG A 409 -14.79 5.81 23.59
N ASP A 410 -15.93 6.09 24.22
CA ASP A 410 -17.01 5.11 24.38
C ASP A 410 -17.58 4.68 23.02
N VAL A 411 -17.71 5.60 22.06
CA VAL A 411 -18.13 5.29 20.69
C VAL A 411 -17.07 4.44 19.98
N ILE A 412 -15.77 4.79 20.09
CA ILE A 412 -14.68 4.06 19.43
C ILE A 412 -14.55 2.64 19.98
N LEU A 413 -14.66 2.46 21.30
CA LEU A 413 -14.50 1.16 21.93
C LEU A 413 -15.76 0.28 21.91
N ALA A 414 -16.92 0.84 21.57
CA ALA A 414 -18.17 0.08 21.51
C ALA A 414 -18.06 -1.13 20.56
N GLY A 415 -18.30 -2.34 21.08
CA GLY A 415 -18.19 -3.57 20.30
C GLY A 415 -16.75 -3.97 19.91
N GLY A 416 -15.73 -3.40 20.57
CA GLY A 416 -14.31 -3.72 20.33
C GLY A 416 -13.88 -3.38 18.92
N ALA A 417 -13.18 -4.32 18.26
CA ALA A 417 -12.67 -4.13 16.89
C ALA A 417 -13.76 -4.11 15.80
N ASN A 418 -15.02 -4.45 16.12
CA ASN A 418 -16.11 -4.34 15.16
C ASN A 418 -16.32 -2.88 14.74
N GLY A 419 -16.38 -2.64 13.43
CA GLY A 419 -16.52 -1.29 12.85
C GLY A 419 -15.22 -0.48 12.78
N PHE A 420 -14.07 -1.07 13.15
CA PHE A 420 -12.77 -0.55 12.73
C PHE A 420 -12.63 -0.69 11.21
N SER A 421 -11.77 0.11 10.64
CA SER A 421 -11.34 0.00 9.25
C SER A 421 -9.81 0.08 9.16
N SER A 422 -9.26 -0.44 8.11
CA SER A 422 -7.81 -0.42 7.90
C SER A 422 -7.27 1.01 7.67
N PHE A 423 -8.09 1.89 7.06
CA PHE A 423 -7.76 3.30 6.84
C PHE A 423 -7.99 4.15 8.10
N MET A 424 -9.25 4.38 8.47
CA MET A 424 -9.59 5.28 9.58
C MET A 424 -9.27 4.70 10.95
N GLY A 425 -8.93 3.41 11.04
CA GLY A 425 -8.44 2.80 12.26
C GLY A 425 -7.22 3.50 12.84
N TYR A 426 -6.32 4.03 12.01
CA TYR A 426 -5.21 4.84 12.47
C TYR A 426 -5.68 6.06 13.30
N TYR A 427 -6.66 6.81 12.82
CA TYR A 427 -7.18 7.98 13.54
C TYR A 427 -7.99 7.61 14.78
N MET A 428 -8.63 6.44 14.79
CA MET A 428 -9.25 5.90 16.01
C MET A 428 -8.21 5.59 17.08
N LEU A 429 -7.06 5.02 16.68
CA LEU A 429 -5.92 4.78 17.58
C LEU A 429 -5.30 6.08 18.08
N GLU A 430 -5.17 7.11 17.23
CA GLU A 430 -4.72 8.45 17.61
C GLU A 430 -5.67 9.10 18.63
N ALA A 431 -6.99 8.97 18.43
CA ALA A 431 -7.99 9.46 19.37
C ALA A 431 -7.91 8.74 20.73
N LEU A 432 -7.69 7.42 20.74
CA LEU A 432 -7.44 6.68 21.97
C LEU A 432 -6.16 7.13 22.68
N ALA A 433 -5.08 7.38 21.93
CA ALA A 433 -3.83 7.92 22.50
C ALA A 433 -4.04 9.33 23.09
N LYS A 434 -4.72 10.24 22.34
CA LYS A 434 -5.04 11.59 22.82
C LYS A 434 -5.85 11.58 24.11
N SER A 435 -6.71 10.58 24.32
CA SER A 435 -7.48 10.41 25.55
C SER A 435 -6.78 9.56 26.63
N GLY A 436 -5.51 9.16 26.40
CA GLY A 436 -4.70 8.41 27.37
C GLY A 436 -4.99 6.90 27.41
N ASN A 437 -5.76 6.36 26.49
CA ASN A 437 -6.20 4.94 26.45
C ASN A 437 -5.25 4.10 25.57
N TYR A 438 -3.97 4.04 25.97
CA TYR A 438 -2.91 3.36 25.19
C TYR A 438 -3.04 1.83 25.20
N ASP A 439 -3.45 1.23 26.32
CA ASP A 439 -3.65 -0.23 26.41
C ASP A 439 -4.82 -0.68 25.53
N GLU A 440 -5.90 0.08 25.50
CA GLU A 440 -7.05 -0.16 24.62
C GLU A 440 -6.65 -0.01 23.15
N ALA A 441 -5.84 0.97 22.82
CA ALA A 441 -5.33 1.16 21.47
C ALA A 441 -4.47 -0.04 21.03
N MET A 442 -3.52 -0.49 21.86
CA MET A 442 -2.71 -1.69 21.58
C MET A 442 -3.57 -2.95 21.45
N LYS A 443 -4.61 -3.05 22.28
CA LYS A 443 -5.57 -4.15 22.16
C LYS A 443 -6.32 -4.09 20.82
N MET A 444 -6.77 -2.93 20.36
CA MET A 444 -7.44 -2.79 19.05
C MET A 444 -6.48 -3.11 17.91
N ILE A 445 -5.22 -2.72 18.01
CA ILE A 445 -4.18 -3.11 17.04
C ILE A 445 -4.05 -4.64 16.98
N SER A 446 -3.90 -5.28 18.14
CA SER A 446 -3.76 -6.75 18.24
C SER A 446 -5.01 -7.48 17.75
N ASP A 447 -6.22 -6.97 18.06
CA ASP A 447 -7.48 -7.61 17.67
C ASP A 447 -7.71 -7.45 16.15
N TYR A 448 -7.67 -6.23 15.61
CA TYR A 448 -8.06 -5.96 14.23
C TYR A 448 -6.98 -6.38 13.21
N TRP A 449 -5.78 -5.81 13.29
CA TRP A 449 -4.69 -6.15 12.37
C TRP A 449 -4.12 -7.54 12.63
N GLY A 450 -4.08 -7.94 13.89
CA GLY A 450 -3.68 -9.29 14.25
C GLY A 450 -4.63 -10.36 13.72
N ALA A 451 -5.94 -10.11 13.59
CA ALA A 451 -6.86 -11.05 12.97
C ALA A 451 -6.57 -11.27 11.48
N MET A 452 -6.09 -10.24 10.74
CA MET A 452 -5.62 -10.44 9.37
C MET A 452 -4.41 -11.40 9.34
N LEU A 453 -3.45 -11.27 10.30
CA LEU A 453 -2.32 -12.21 10.41
C LEU A 453 -2.79 -13.64 10.72
N ASP A 454 -3.77 -13.80 11.61
CA ASP A 454 -4.36 -15.10 11.94
C ASP A 454 -5.01 -15.76 10.71
N LEU A 455 -5.57 -14.96 9.81
CA LEU A 455 -6.12 -15.39 8.53
C LEU A 455 -5.08 -15.57 7.42
N GLY A 456 -3.78 -15.43 7.74
CA GLY A 456 -2.68 -15.70 6.81
C GLY A 456 -2.14 -14.49 6.06
N ALA A 457 -2.50 -13.27 6.43
CA ALA A 457 -1.97 -12.06 5.82
C ALA A 457 -0.45 -11.96 5.97
N THR A 458 0.21 -11.48 4.93
CA THR A 458 1.62 -11.09 4.92
C THR A 458 1.81 -9.61 4.57
N THR A 459 0.71 -8.97 4.23
CA THR A 459 0.50 -7.54 4.02
C THR A 459 -0.87 -7.17 4.57
N PHE A 460 -1.13 -5.89 4.84
CA PHE A 460 -2.45 -5.47 5.33
C PHE A 460 -3.38 -5.08 4.19
N TRP A 461 -4.68 -5.31 4.44
CA TRP A 461 -5.74 -5.32 3.45
C TRP A 461 -6.44 -3.96 3.35
N GLU A 462 -6.99 -3.69 2.18
CA GLU A 462 -7.74 -2.48 1.89
C GLU A 462 -8.93 -2.27 2.83
N ASP A 463 -9.65 -3.35 3.12
CA ASP A 463 -10.76 -3.39 4.08
C ASP A 463 -10.80 -4.75 4.77
N PHE A 464 -11.41 -4.81 5.95
CA PHE A 464 -11.56 -6.04 6.71
C PHE A 464 -12.77 -5.97 7.64
N ASP A 465 -13.77 -6.80 7.36
CA ASP A 465 -14.89 -7.00 8.27
C ASP A 465 -14.52 -7.95 9.42
N TYR A 466 -14.14 -7.38 10.54
CA TYR A 466 -13.74 -8.15 11.72
C TYR A 466 -14.85 -9.11 12.21
N THR A 467 -16.14 -8.82 11.95
CA THR A 467 -17.25 -9.70 12.36
C THR A 467 -17.19 -11.07 11.68
N LYS A 468 -16.57 -11.16 10.51
CA LYS A 468 -16.40 -12.40 9.73
C LYS A 468 -15.17 -13.21 10.16
N ALA A 469 -14.23 -12.63 10.88
CA ALA A 469 -12.93 -13.24 11.19
C ALA A 469 -13.05 -14.65 11.79
N ALA A 470 -13.90 -14.85 12.79
CA ALA A 470 -14.07 -16.14 13.46
C ALA A 470 -14.66 -17.24 12.55
N GLY A 471 -15.40 -16.85 11.50
CA GLY A 471 -16.04 -17.77 10.54
C GLY A 471 -15.26 -17.95 9.24
N ALA A 472 -14.20 -17.17 9.00
CA ALA A 472 -13.44 -17.19 7.75
C ALA A 472 -12.45 -18.36 7.68
N GLY A 473 -12.18 -18.81 6.44
CA GLY A 473 -11.03 -19.63 6.12
C GLY A 473 -9.78 -18.74 5.98
N ARG A 474 -8.59 -19.35 6.11
CA ARG A 474 -7.33 -18.63 5.86
C ARG A 474 -7.17 -18.37 4.36
N ILE A 475 -6.56 -17.26 4.01
CA ILE A 475 -6.30 -16.89 2.61
C ILE A 475 -5.23 -17.75 1.93
N ASP A 476 -4.41 -18.45 2.71
CA ASP A 476 -3.30 -19.27 2.25
C ASP A 476 -3.63 -20.78 2.22
N GLU A 477 -4.90 -21.12 2.25
CA GLU A 477 -5.45 -22.47 2.15
C GLU A 477 -6.64 -22.49 1.20
N VAL A 478 -6.98 -23.68 0.69
CA VAL A 478 -8.29 -23.87 0.06
C VAL A 478 -9.35 -23.68 1.15
N VAL A 479 -10.26 -22.76 0.91
CA VAL A 479 -11.29 -22.42 1.92
C VAL A 479 -12.08 -23.69 2.28
N PRO A 480 -12.11 -24.08 3.57
CA PRO A 480 -12.84 -25.26 3.99
C PRO A 480 -14.36 -25.10 3.82
N ASP A 481 -15.06 -26.19 3.61
CA ASP A 481 -16.53 -26.21 3.55
C ASP A 481 -17.15 -25.56 4.81
N GLY A 482 -18.10 -24.67 4.61
CA GLY A 482 -18.80 -23.96 5.69
C GLY A 482 -18.05 -22.77 6.31
N LYS A 483 -16.88 -22.42 5.75
CA LYS A 483 -16.16 -21.20 6.10
C LYS A 483 -16.41 -20.09 5.09
N TYR A 484 -16.30 -18.83 5.55
CA TYR A 484 -16.30 -17.69 4.64
C TYR A 484 -15.01 -17.64 3.84
N ASP A 485 -15.12 -17.34 2.57
CA ASP A 485 -14.00 -16.85 1.77
C ASP A 485 -13.88 -15.37 1.97
N ILE A 486 -12.96 -14.96 2.85
CA ILE A 486 -12.81 -13.54 3.21
C ILE A 486 -12.39 -12.67 2.02
N HIS A 487 -11.83 -13.26 0.96
CA HIS A 487 -11.46 -12.54 -0.26
C HIS A 487 -12.63 -12.45 -1.25
N ALA A 488 -13.35 -13.55 -1.51
CA ALA A 488 -14.47 -13.57 -2.43
C ALA A 488 -15.70 -12.82 -1.90
N ASP A 489 -15.94 -12.88 -0.61
CA ASP A 489 -17.01 -12.13 0.05
C ASP A 489 -16.78 -10.62 0.04
N GLY A 490 -15.54 -10.19 -0.26
CA GLY A 490 -15.14 -8.82 -0.20
C GLY A 490 -15.07 -8.28 1.23
N GLY A 491 -14.68 -7.04 1.39
CA GLY A 491 -14.98 -6.28 2.58
C GLY A 491 -16.48 -6.03 2.66
N ALA A 492 -17.02 -5.81 3.85
CA ALA A 492 -18.44 -5.51 4.03
C ALA A 492 -18.87 -4.23 3.30
N TYR A 493 -17.95 -3.38 2.93
CA TYR A 493 -18.18 -2.00 2.52
C TYR A 493 -17.61 -1.64 1.16
N CYS A 494 -16.55 -2.32 0.72
CA CYS A 494 -15.72 -1.88 -0.40
C CYS A 494 -16.05 -2.64 -1.68
N TYR A 495 -15.51 -3.83 -1.86
CA TYR A 495 -15.62 -4.58 -3.09
C TYR A 495 -16.02 -6.04 -2.85
N VAL A 496 -16.62 -6.65 -3.86
CA VAL A 496 -17.04 -8.05 -3.85
C VAL A 496 -16.32 -8.83 -4.94
N GLY A 497 -16.31 -10.16 -4.82
CA GLY A 497 -15.87 -11.04 -5.89
C GLY A 497 -14.37 -10.98 -6.16
N LEU A 498 -13.49 -11.10 -5.16
CA LEU A 498 -12.03 -11.15 -5.29
C LEU A 498 -11.38 -9.84 -5.77
N ARG A 499 -12.13 -8.76 -5.88
CA ARG A 499 -11.62 -7.47 -6.31
C ARG A 499 -10.81 -6.75 -5.22
N HIS A 500 -11.06 -7.08 -3.99
CA HIS A 500 -10.44 -6.51 -2.81
C HIS A 500 -8.91 -6.64 -2.85
N SER A 501 -8.15 -5.60 -2.50
CA SER A 501 -6.69 -5.64 -2.45
C SER A 501 -6.20 -6.11 -1.09
N PHE A 502 -5.28 -7.06 -1.08
CA PHE A 502 -4.66 -7.59 0.14
C PHE A 502 -3.28 -7.00 0.45
N CYS A 503 -2.84 -6.03 -0.36
CA CYS A 503 -1.69 -5.20 -0.06
C CYS A 503 -2.05 -3.74 -0.33
N HIS A 504 -2.47 -3.00 0.70
CA HIS A 504 -2.98 -1.64 0.58
C HIS A 504 -2.30 -0.71 1.59
N GLY A 505 -1.63 0.33 1.09
CA GLY A 505 -0.72 1.16 1.88
C GLY A 505 -1.36 1.87 3.06
N TRP A 506 -2.61 2.34 2.89
CA TRP A 506 -3.33 3.02 3.96
C TRP A 506 -3.54 2.19 5.23
N ALA A 507 -3.42 0.86 5.13
CA ALA A 507 -3.60 -0.05 6.27
C ALA A 507 -2.38 -0.10 7.21
N SER A 508 -1.30 0.63 6.91
CA SER A 508 -0.05 0.61 7.69
C SER A 508 -0.08 1.46 8.98
N GLY A 509 -1.25 1.93 9.40
CA GLY A 509 -1.45 2.77 10.59
C GLY A 509 -0.80 2.27 11.88
N PRO A 510 -0.86 0.98 12.25
CA PRO A 510 -0.19 0.46 13.45
C PRO A 510 1.33 0.66 13.48
N THR A 511 1.99 0.63 12.32
CA THR A 511 3.45 0.87 12.22
C THR A 511 3.80 2.27 12.68
N ILE A 512 2.99 3.25 12.31
CA ILE A 512 3.13 4.65 12.73
C ILE A 512 2.85 4.76 14.22
N TRP A 513 1.68 4.29 14.65
CA TRP A 513 1.18 4.46 16.01
C TRP A 513 2.12 3.83 17.05
N LEU A 514 2.62 2.61 16.81
CA LEU A 514 3.55 1.93 17.72
C LEU A 514 4.88 2.69 17.84
N SER A 515 5.38 3.28 16.75
CA SER A 515 6.60 4.09 16.79
C SER A 515 6.39 5.44 17.46
N SER A 516 5.28 6.13 17.21
CA SER A 516 5.00 7.44 17.78
C SER A 516 4.63 7.37 19.26
N HIS A 517 3.87 6.37 19.68
CA HIS A 517 3.35 6.32 21.05
C HIS A 517 4.08 5.32 21.95
N VAL A 518 4.39 4.11 21.52
CA VAL A 518 5.10 3.14 22.36
C VAL A 518 6.57 3.50 22.50
N LEU A 519 7.26 3.86 21.39
CA LEU A 519 8.60 4.44 21.47
C LEU A 519 8.56 5.92 21.90
N GLY A 520 7.43 6.59 21.68
CA GLY A 520 7.18 7.96 22.12
C GLY A 520 7.99 9.02 21.39
N ILE A 521 8.40 8.80 20.14
CA ILE A 521 9.26 9.70 19.38
C ILE A 521 8.41 10.58 18.46
N GLU A 522 8.42 11.91 18.74
CA GLU A 522 7.67 12.89 17.95
C GLU A 522 8.48 14.18 17.76
N PRO A 523 8.31 14.92 16.63
CA PRO A 523 8.89 16.25 16.49
C PRO A 523 8.24 17.21 17.51
N ALA A 524 9.04 17.98 18.22
CA ALA A 524 8.58 19.05 19.10
C ALA A 524 8.74 20.44 18.46
N GLU A 525 9.52 20.54 17.39
CA GLU A 525 9.63 21.70 16.50
C GLU A 525 9.80 21.19 15.06
N PRO A 526 9.32 21.95 14.06
CA PRO A 526 9.45 21.56 12.65
C PRO A 526 10.88 21.19 12.27
N GLY A 527 10.99 20.08 11.50
CA GLY A 527 12.26 19.52 11.07
C GLY A 527 13.00 18.75 12.15
N PHE A 528 12.33 18.27 13.19
CA PHE A 528 12.97 17.61 14.34
C PHE A 528 14.07 18.46 15.00
N LYS A 529 14.01 19.78 14.90
CA LYS A 529 14.94 20.68 15.59
C LYS A 529 14.93 20.46 17.10
N LYS A 530 13.77 20.06 17.63
CA LYS A 530 13.60 19.46 18.94
C LYS A 530 12.77 18.22 18.83
N VAL A 531 13.07 17.22 19.65
CA VAL A 531 12.35 15.97 19.76
C VAL A 531 11.68 15.87 21.12
N ARG A 532 10.45 15.35 21.14
CA ARG A 532 9.79 14.86 22.35
C ARG A 532 9.95 13.35 22.39
N ILE A 533 10.34 12.82 23.55
CA ILE A 533 10.39 11.37 23.79
C ILE A 533 9.53 11.09 25.02
N ASN A 534 8.35 10.52 24.78
CA ASN A 534 7.33 10.25 25.79
C ASN A 534 6.74 8.86 25.58
N PRO A 535 7.41 7.79 26.04
CA PRO A 535 6.99 6.41 25.79
C PRO A 535 5.77 6.01 26.62
N HIS A 536 4.84 5.29 25.99
CA HIS A 536 3.66 4.71 26.61
C HIS A 536 3.68 3.19 26.46
N LEU A 537 4.33 2.52 27.40
CA LEU A 537 4.48 1.05 27.34
C LEU A 537 3.17 0.30 27.64
N GLY A 538 2.16 0.95 28.27
CA GLY A 538 0.96 0.24 28.71
C GLY A 538 1.31 -1.01 29.50
N SER A 539 0.86 -2.19 29.08
CA SER A 539 1.16 -3.49 29.69
C SER A 539 2.51 -4.09 29.27
N LEU A 540 3.24 -3.48 28.32
CA LEU A 540 4.53 -3.99 27.83
C LEU A 540 5.62 -3.90 28.89
N GLU A 541 6.51 -4.90 28.93
CA GLU A 541 7.68 -4.92 29.80
C GLU A 541 8.81 -4.02 29.26
N TRP A 542 8.96 -4.01 27.94
CA TRP A 542 9.96 -3.21 27.25
C TRP A 542 9.54 -2.89 25.82
N ALA A 543 10.11 -1.83 25.29
CA ALA A 543 10.08 -1.51 23.86
C ALA A 543 11.38 -0.84 23.45
N GLU A 544 11.85 -1.11 22.24
CA GLU A 544 13.04 -0.50 21.67
C GLU A 544 12.90 -0.30 20.17
N GLY A 545 13.59 0.68 19.64
CA GLY A 545 13.55 0.94 18.21
C GLY A 545 14.33 2.18 17.79
N SER A 546 14.14 2.55 16.54
CA SER A 546 14.71 3.75 15.96
C SER A 546 13.69 4.51 15.11
N TYR A 547 13.93 5.80 14.96
CA TYR A 547 13.11 6.69 14.13
C TYR A 547 14.02 7.55 13.25
N PRO A 548 13.81 7.57 11.91
CA PRO A 548 14.60 8.40 11.00
C PRO A 548 14.25 9.89 11.18
N THR A 549 15.28 10.74 11.19
CA THR A 549 15.13 12.20 11.21
C THR A 549 16.06 12.85 10.18
N PRO A 550 15.90 14.14 9.85
CA PRO A 550 16.83 14.84 8.95
C PRO A 550 18.29 14.83 9.44
N TYR A 551 18.52 14.60 10.72
CA TYR A 551 19.85 14.59 11.34
C TYR A 551 20.43 13.19 11.50
N GLY A 552 19.69 12.15 11.13
CA GLY A 552 20.02 10.74 11.35
C GLY A 552 19.03 10.07 12.32
N PRO A 553 19.18 8.76 12.56
CA PRO A 553 18.23 8.02 13.38
C PRO A 553 18.34 8.37 14.88
N ILE A 554 17.20 8.56 15.53
CA ILE A 554 17.06 8.53 16.97
C ILE A 554 16.85 7.06 17.35
N THR A 555 17.56 6.56 18.38
CA THR A 555 17.39 5.21 18.90
C THR A 555 16.97 5.27 20.37
N VAL A 556 15.96 4.49 20.73
CA VAL A 556 15.45 4.42 22.11
C VAL A 556 15.34 2.97 22.58
N SER A 557 15.50 2.77 23.88
CA SER A 557 15.17 1.51 24.57
C SER A 557 14.52 1.86 25.92
N HIS A 558 13.31 1.40 26.11
CA HIS A 558 12.49 1.64 27.29
C HIS A 558 12.24 0.32 28.00
N ARG A 559 12.39 0.31 29.34
CA ARG A 559 12.15 -0.87 30.16
C ARG A 559 11.37 -0.49 31.41
N ARG A 560 10.37 -1.30 31.73
CA ARG A 560 9.63 -1.17 32.97
C ARG A 560 10.49 -1.68 34.14
N ALA A 561 10.67 -0.84 35.14
CA ALA A 561 11.33 -1.23 36.39
C ALA A 561 10.36 -1.93 37.35
N ALA A 562 10.90 -2.58 38.38
CA ALA A 562 10.09 -3.30 39.39
C ALA A 562 9.10 -2.40 40.16
N ASP A 563 9.39 -1.10 40.25
CA ASP A 563 8.51 -0.10 40.88
C ASP A 563 7.44 0.47 39.88
N GLY A 564 7.37 -0.07 38.68
CA GLY A 564 6.44 0.38 37.61
C GLY A 564 6.92 1.57 36.80
N SER A 565 8.01 2.24 37.18
CA SER A 565 8.58 3.35 36.41
C SER A 565 9.19 2.87 35.08
N VAL A 566 9.25 3.74 34.07
CA VAL A 566 9.89 3.45 32.78
C VAL A 566 11.29 4.05 32.78
N LYS A 567 12.31 3.22 32.59
CA LYS A 567 13.69 3.65 32.37
C LYS A 567 14.00 3.68 30.88
N SER A 568 14.49 4.80 30.40
CA SER A 568 14.78 5.02 28.98
C SER A 568 16.27 5.24 28.74
N GLN A 569 16.79 4.59 27.70
CA GLN A 569 18.07 4.90 27.09
C GLN A 569 17.78 5.55 25.74
N ILE A 570 18.38 6.73 25.50
CA ILE A 570 18.12 7.53 24.31
C ILE A 570 19.45 7.87 23.67
N LYS A 571 19.56 7.59 22.36
CA LYS A 571 20.69 7.98 21.54
C LYS A 571 20.19 8.92 20.44
N LEU A 572 20.63 10.17 20.50
CA LEU A 572 20.37 11.17 19.46
C LEU A 572 21.43 11.09 18.34
N PRO A 573 21.09 11.48 17.11
CA PRO A 573 22.09 11.68 16.06
C PRO A 573 23.15 12.69 16.50
N LYS A 574 24.35 12.59 15.89
CA LYS A 574 25.50 13.47 16.25
C LYS A 574 25.36 14.83 15.58
#